data_4f632c398b0cb03116ab27038ec00c63
#
_entry.id   4f632c398b0cb03116ab27038ec00c63
#
_cell.length_a   1.000
_cell.length_b   1.000
_cell.length_c   1.000
_cell.angle_alpha   90.00
_cell.angle_beta   90.00
_cell.angle_gamma   90.00
#
_symmetry.space_group_name_H-M   'P 1'
#
loop_
_entity.id
_entity.type
_entity.pdbx_description
1 polymer ?
#
loop_
_entity_poly.entity_id
_entity_poly.type
_entity_poly.pdbx_seq_one_letter_code
_entity_poly.pdbx_strand_id
1 'polypeptide(L)'
;MFPFYKQHDSMQCGIACLQMICKYYGKEYSLESLSRYCFATTEGVSMLGISEAANKLGLHTICGRVTMEQLPQAPLPCILHWSQNHFVILYKIKNNKKFYIADPGLVTYTEKEFKNHWISTQSKGEEKGIAMFIQPTPAFHELSGETTNRKRSFNFLFGYIKQYRRYFGQIILGALVGCVLQLIFPFLTQAIVDVGIVHQNLNFIYLILLGQLVLTISRASVDFIRRWILLHISMRINISLVSDFFIKLLKLPMSFFDTKLMGDLMQRMNDHNRVEKFLTTQMLNVTFSLLSFIVFGCVLLGYNIFIFLIFLTGSILYGIWIAIFLKKRKLLDYELFEKQAMNNNKTYQFITSMQEIKLQNCEQRRRWEWEDVQADLFQVNMKSLKLQQTQEAGSIFINEVKNIIITVLAATAVIHGQMTLGMMLAVQYIIGQLNAPVEQLMNFLYSLQDVKISLER
;
A
#
# COMPACT_ATOMS: atom_id res chain seq x y z
N MET A 1 -1.52 -24.42 6.02
CA MET A 1 -1.25 -23.09 6.57
C MET A 1 -2.53 -22.60 7.24
N PHE A 2 -2.48 -22.04 8.47
CA PHE A 2 -3.69 -21.56 9.14
C PHE A 2 -4.30 -20.42 8.31
N PRO A 3 -5.63 -20.43 8.04
CA PRO A 3 -6.28 -19.36 7.28
C PRO A 3 -6.18 -18.05 8.05
N PHE A 4 -5.71 -17.02 7.37
CA PHE A 4 -5.53 -15.71 7.96
C PHE A 4 -6.41 -14.70 7.23
N TYR A 5 -7.23 -13.98 8.01
CA TYR A 5 -7.97 -12.80 7.57
C TYR A 5 -7.54 -11.62 8.41
N LYS A 6 -7.17 -10.55 7.76
CA LYS A 6 -6.86 -9.33 8.45
C LYS A 6 -8.13 -8.56 8.77
N GLN A 7 -8.25 -8.09 10.00
CA GLN A 7 -9.34 -7.19 10.37
C GLN A 7 -9.17 -5.85 9.61
N HIS A 8 -10.29 -5.31 9.14
CA HIS A 8 -10.32 -4.04 8.40
C HIS A 8 -10.73 -2.87 9.28
N ASP A 9 -11.14 -3.15 10.51
CA ASP A 9 -11.76 -2.24 11.46
C ASP A 9 -11.29 -2.61 12.86
N SER A 10 -10.89 -1.61 13.67
CA SER A 10 -10.34 -1.80 15.00
C SER A 10 -11.29 -2.54 15.95
N MET A 11 -12.62 -2.46 15.72
CA MET A 11 -13.65 -3.04 16.56
C MET A 11 -14.10 -4.45 16.13
N GLN A 12 -13.56 -4.97 15.02
CA GLN A 12 -13.96 -6.27 14.45
C GLN A 12 -13.01 -7.43 14.77
N CYS A 13 -12.13 -7.30 15.77
CA CYS A 13 -11.17 -8.35 16.11
C CYS A 13 -11.84 -9.71 16.41
N GLY A 14 -12.89 -9.73 17.22
CA GLY A 14 -13.61 -10.96 17.56
C GLY A 14 -14.33 -11.60 16.36
N ILE A 15 -14.90 -10.78 15.47
CA ILE A 15 -15.55 -11.24 14.23
C ILE A 15 -14.54 -11.84 13.27
N ALA A 16 -13.37 -11.19 13.11
CA ALA A 16 -12.28 -11.70 12.29
C ALA A 16 -11.74 -13.03 12.83
N CYS A 17 -11.65 -13.18 14.15
CA CYS A 17 -11.31 -14.44 14.79
C CYS A 17 -12.33 -15.54 14.46
N LEU A 18 -13.63 -15.26 14.58
CA LEU A 18 -14.66 -16.22 14.24
C LEU A 18 -14.63 -16.59 12.74
N GLN A 19 -14.38 -15.63 11.86
CA GLN A 19 -14.23 -15.86 10.42
C GLN A 19 -13.07 -16.81 10.11
N MET A 20 -11.90 -16.59 10.74
CA MET A 20 -10.74 -17.45 10.57
C MET A 20 -10.99 -18.88 11.05
N ILE A 21 -11.71 -19.04 12.17
CA ILE A 21 -12.09 -20.36 12.70
C ILE A 21 -13.08 -21.06 11.79
N CYS A 22 -14.12 -20.37 11.31
CA CYS A 22 -15.07 -20.95 10.34
C CYS A 22 -14.33 -21.44 9.08
N LYS A 23 -13.39 -20.68 8.57
CA LYS A 23 -12.58 -21.07 7.42
C LYS A 23 -11.64 -22.23 7.72
N TYR A 24 -11.09 -22.30 8.92
CA TYR A 24 -10.26 -23.43 9.35
C TYR A 24 -11.06 -24.74 9.31
N TYR A 25 -12.36 -24.70 9.68
CA TYR A 25 -13.27 -25.83 9.61
C TYR A 25 -13.96 -26.00 8.24
N GLY A 26 -13.53 -25.24 7.22
CA GLY A 26 -13.92 -25.45 5.81
C GLY A 26 -15.06 -24.59 5.29
N LYS A 27 -15.56 -23.59 6.04
CA LYS A 27 -16.63 -22.69 5.60
C LYS A 27 -16.23 -21.24 5.59
N GLU A 28 -16.64 -20.52 4.55
CA GLU A 28 -16.39 -19.08 4.42
C GLU A 28 -17.68 -18.31 4.72
N TYR A 29 -17.55 -17.28 5.55
CA TYR A 29 -18.60 -16.31 5.86
C TYR A 29 -18.04 -14.90 5.66
N SER A 30 -18.91 -13.97 5.26
CA SER A 30 -18.55 -12.55 5.16
C SER A 30 -18.46 -11.93 6.57
N LEU A 31 -17.58 -10.92 6.73
CA LEU A 31 -17.50 -10.18 8.00
C LEU A 31 -18.83 -9.50 8.33
N GLU A 32 -19.57 -9.06 7.31
CA GLU A 32 -20.86 -8.40 7.47
C GLU A 32 -21.92 -9.35 8.02
N SER A 33 -22.01 -10.58 7.52
CA SER A 33 -22.91 -11.60 8.04
C SER A 33 -22.57 -11.98 9.47
N LEU A 34 -21.28 -12.19 9.77
CA LEU A 34 -20.84 -12.51 11.12
C LEU A 34 -21.08 -11.35 12.10
N SER A 35 -20.93 -10.11 11.66
CA SER A 35 -21.21 -8.91 12.46
C SER A 35 -22.65 -8.87 12.99
N ARG A 36 -23.61 -9.26 12.14
CA ARG A 36 -25.03 -9.35 12.55
C ARG A 36 -25.28 -10.45 13.57
N TYR A 37 -24.62 -11.58 13.42
CA TYR A 37 -24.76 -12.69 14.37
C TYR A 37 -24.09 -12.38 15.73
N CYS A 38 -22.99 -11.62 15.73
CA CYS A 38 -22.22 -11.27 16.92
C CYS A 38 -22.79 -10.09 17.71
N PHE A 39 -23.88 -9.44 17.28
CA PHE A 39 -24.41 -8.21 17.88
C PHE A 39 -23.32 -7.13 18.05
N ALA A 40 -22.56 -6.89 16.98
CA ALA A 40 -21.46 -5.93 16.98
C ALA A 40 -21.97 -4.51 17.24
N THR A 41 -21.22 -3.76 18.07
CA THR A 41 -21.44 -2.34 18.36
C THR A 41 -20.22 -1.51 17.98
N THR A 42 -20.30 -0.19 18.11
CA THR A 42 -19.15 0.72 17.93
C THR A 42 -18.03 0.49 18.96
N GLU A 43 -18.34 -0.15 20.09
CA GLU A 43 -17.36 -0.52 21.13
C GLU A 43 -16.73 -1.90 20.90
N GLY A 44 -17.16 -2.61 19.86
CA GLY A 44 -16.66 -3.94 19.51
C GLY A 44 -17.66 -5.06 19.76
N VAL A 45 -17.14 -6.25 20.02
CA VAL A 45 -17.92 -7.48 20.23
C VAL A 45 -17.52 -8.09 21.57
N SER A 46 -18.51 -8.51 22.37
CA SER A 46 -18.26 -9.24 23.59
C SER A 46 -17.93 -10.72 23.32
N MET A 47 -17.24 -11.36 24.25
CA MET A 47 -16.98 -12.80 24.14
C MET A 47 -18.28 -13.62 24.11
N LEU A 48 -19.31 -13.16 24.81
CA LEU A 48 -20.66 -13.77 24.77
C LEU A 48 -21.25 -13.65 23.35
N GLY A 49 -21.17 -12.48 22.73
CA GLY A 49 -21.66 -12.26 21.35
C GLY A 49 -20.95 -13.15 20.33
N ILE A 50 -19.64 -13.37 20.47
CA ILE A 50 -18.89 -14.33 19.64
C ILE A 50 -19.39 -15.76 19.88
N SER A 51 -19.61 -16.14 21.15
CA SER A 51 -20.12 -17.47 21.53
C SER A 51 -21.51 -17.73 20.96
N GLU A 52 -22.44 -16.78 21.09
CA GLU A 52 -23.80 -16.89 20.54
C GLU A 52 -23.80 -16.99 19.01
N ALA A 53 -22.95 -16.17 18.33
CA ALA A 53 -22.79 -16.26 16.90
C ALA A 53 -22.23 -17.61 16.46
N ALA A 54 -21.20 -18.11 17.14
CA ALA A 54 -20.64 -19.43 16.87
C ALA A 54 -21.68 -20.55 17.05
N ASN A 55 -22.49 -20.51 18.12
CA ASN A 55 -23.56 -21.47 18.34
C ASN A 55 -24.63 -21.43 17.25
N LYS A 56 -25.05 -20.24 16.78
CA LYS A 56 -25.98 -20.10 15.64
C LYS A 56 -25.42 -20.66 14.33
N LEU A 57 -24.11 -20.66 14.17
CA LEU A 57 -23.43 -21.27 13.04
C LEU A 57 -23.17 -22.77 13.18
N GLY A 58 -23.63 -23.38 14.29
CA GLY A 58 -23.43 -24.82 14.55
C GLY A 58 -22.05 -25.15 15.12
N LEU A 59 -21.36 -24.20 15.72
CA LEU A 59 -20.10 -24.40 16.45
C LEU A 59 -20.42 -24.47 17.95
N HIS A 60 -19.87 -25.44 18.65
CA HIS A 60 -19.99 -25.50 20.12
C HIS A 60 -18.85 -24.71 20.76
N THR A 61 -19.17 -23.87 21.75
CA THR A 61 -18.20 -23.00 22.40
C THR A 61 -18.16 -23.22 23.92
N ILE A 62 -16.95 -23.22 24.46
CA ILE A 62 -16.71 -23.28 25.92
C ILE A 62 -15.78 -22.14 26.28
N CYS A 63 -16.24 -21.20 27.11
CA CYS A 63 -15.46 -20.10 27.63
C CYS A 63 -14.99 -20.38 29.04
N GLY A 64 -13.70 -20.12 29.33
CA GLY A 64 -13.19 -20.38 30.69
C GLY A 64 -11.91 -19.59 30.99
N ARG A 65 -11.58 -19.57 32.29
CA ARG A 65 -10.28 -19.07 32.78
C ARG A 65 -9.33 -20.25 32.90
N VAL A 66 -8.21 -20.18 32.20
CA VAL A 66 -7.26 -21.28 32.02
C VAL A 66 -5.87 -20.85 32.45
N THR A 67 -5.10 -21.74 33.05
CA THR A 67 -3.70 -21.52 33.41
C THR A 67 -2.78 -21.80 32.22
N MET A 68 -1.52 -21.35 32.32
CA MET A 68 -0.51 -21.66 31.29
C MET A 68 -0.23 -23.16 31.14
N GLU A 69 -0.44 -23.94 32.18
CA GLU A 69 -0.22 -25.41 32.18
C GLU A 69 -1.38 -26.16 31.52
N GLN A 70 -2.60 -25.62 31.62
CA GLN A 70 -3.80 -26.22 31.05
C GLN A 70 -3.95 -25.89 29.55
N LEU A 71 -3.47 -24.72 29.12
CA LEU A 71 -3.64 -24.23 27.74
C LEU A 71 -3.07 -25.18 26.67
N PRO A 72 -1.90 -25.84 26.83
CA PRO A 72 -1.38 -26.80 25.86
C PRO A 72 -2.21 -28.08 25.70
N GLN A 73 -3.04 -28.42 26.70
CA GLN A 73 -3.92 -29.61 26.67
C GLN A 73 -5.28 -29.31 26.06
N ALA A 74 -5.57 -28.05 25.78
CA ALA A 74 -6.86 -27.61 25.29
C ALA A 74 -6.96 -27.74 23.74
N PRO A 75 -8.19 -27.91 23.21
CA PRO A 75 -8.37 -28.00 21.75
C PRO A 75 -7.99 -26.70 21.05
N LEU A 76 -7.18 -26.80 19.97
CA LEU A 76 -6.78 -25.69 19.12
C LEU A 76 -7.46 -25.83 17.74
N PRO A 77 -7.81 -24.72 17.06
CA PRO A 77 -7.59 -23.31 17.44
C PRO A 77 -8.58 -22.79 18.49
N CYS A 78 -8.15 -21.83 19.30
CA CYS A 78 -9.00 -21.18 20.30
C CYS A 78 -8.85 -19.65 20.22
N ILE A 79 -9.90 -18.91 20.66
CA ILE A 79 -9.87 -17.45 20.77
C ILE A 79 -9.41 -17.08 22.18
N LEU A 80 -8.44 -16.17 22.26
CA LEU A 80 -7.91 -15.65 23.52
C LEU A 80 -8.31 -14.19 23.69
N HIS A 81 -8.60 -13.77 24.93
CA HIS A 81 -8.74 -12.37 25.28
C HIS A 81 -7.35 -11.80 25.57
N TRP A 82 -6.89 -10.89 24.73
CA TRP A 82 -5.53 -10.38 24.66
C TRP A 82 -5.45 -8.95 25.16
N SER A 83 -4.49 -8.65 26.04
CA SER A 83 -4.27 -7.32 26.60
C SER A 83 -5.55 -6.63 27.11
N GLN A 84 -6.55 -7.40 27.55
CA GLN A 84 -7.85 -6.98 28.11
C GLN A 84 -8.79 -6.20 27.17
N ASN A 85 -8.40 -5.93 25.96
CA ASN A 85 -9.18 -5.13 24.99
C ASN A 85 -9.23 -5.72 23.58
N HIS A 86 -8.67 -6.90 23.36
CA HIS A 86 -8.49 -7.47 22.03
C HIS A 86 -8.74 -8.97 22.00
N PHE A 87 -9.10 -9.52 20.83
CA PHE A 87 -9.26 -10.95 20.61
C PHE A 87 -8.26 -11.44 19.57
N VAL A 88 -7.60 -12.57 19.86
CA VAL A 88 -6.61 -13.20 18.98
C VAL A 88 -6.87 -14.72 18.90
N ILE A 89 -6.35 -15.37 17.87
CA ILE A 89 -6.43 -16.83 17.74
C ILE A 89 -5.10 -17.46 18.07
N LEU A 90 -5.09 -18.37 19.01
CA LEU A 90 -4.00 -19.32 19.21
C LEU A 90 -4.28 -20.57 18.38
N TYR A 91 -3.45 -20.82 17.35
CA TYR A 91 -3.69 -21.96 16.44
C TYR A 91 -2.66 -23.07 16.55
N LYS A 92 -1.52 -22.83 17.20
CA LYS A 92 -0.49 -23.85 17.40
C LYS A 92 0.42 -23.52 18.59
N ILE A 93 0.80 -24.53 19.35
CA ILE A 93 1.84 -24.48 20.40
C ILE A 93 2.94 -25.47 20.02
N LYS A 94 4.21 -25.06 20.11
CA LYS A 94 5.37 -25.93 19.86
C LYS A 94 6.28 -25.98 21.08
N ASN A 95 6.51 -27.19 21.58
CA ASN A 95 7.40 -27.49 22.74
C ASN A 95 7.06 -26.68 24.01
N ASN A 96 5.81 -26.30 24.22
CA ASN A 96 5.32 -25.43 25.31
C ASN A 96 6.06 -24.10 25.48
N LYS A 97 6.89 -23.70 24.51
CA LYS A 97 7.75 -22.49 24.56
C LYS A 97 7.46 -21.48 23.45
N LYS A 98 6.80 -21.91 22.36
CA LYS A 98 6.47 -21.04 21.23
C LYS A 98 4.98 -21.09 20.93
N PHE A 99 4.34 -19.94 21.01
CA PHE A 99 2.92 -19.74 20.81
C PHE A 99 2.68 -19.04 19.47
N TYR A 100 1.91 -19.69 18.59
CA TYR A 100 1.62 -19.19 17.25
C TYR A 100 0.25 -18.55 17.26
N ILE A 101 0.22 -17.25 17.06
CA ILE A 101 -0.98 -16.40 17.12
C ILE A 101 -1.29 -15.82 15.77
N ALA A 102 -2.57 -15.74 15.44
CA ALA A 102 -3.09 -15.03 14.28
C ALA A 102 -3.79 -13.74 14.74
N ASP A 103 -3.11 -12.59 14.62
CA ASP A 103 -3.58 -11.22 14.81
C ASP A 103 -2.41 -10.25 15.06
N PRO A 104 -2.34 -9.10 14.40
CA PRO A 104 -2.84 -8.67 13.09
C PRO A 104 -2.12 -9.34 11.92
N GLY A 105 -1.29 -10.34 12.22
CA GLY A 105 -0.55 -11.21 11.32
C GLY A 105 -0.35 -12.58 11.96
N LEU A 106 0.36 -13.49 11.28
CA LEU A 106 0.81 -14.74 11.89
C LEU A 106 2.10 -14.44 12.66
N VAL A 107 2.00 -14.32 13.98
CA VAL A 107 3.10 -13.94 14.87
C VAL A 107 3.45 -15.12 15.78
N THR A 108 4.72 -15.24 16.15
CA THR A 108 5.19 -16.24 17.11
C THR A 108 5.72 -15.52 18.34
N TYR A 109 5.13 -15.83 19.48
CA TYR A 109 5.53 -15.30 20.78
C TYR A 109 6.32 -16.33 21.60
N THR A 110 7.28 -15.83 22.38
CA THR A 110 7.90 -16.61 23.45
C THR A 110 6.94 -16.76 24.62
N GLU A 111 7.16 -17.72 25.51
CA GLU A 111 6.34 -17.94 26.70
C GLU A 111 6.19 -16.69 27.56
N LYS A 112 7.29 -15.95 27.78
CA LYS A 112 7.30 -14.73 28.61
C LYS A 112 6.50 -13.60 27.98
N GLU A 113 6.62 -13.39 26.68
CA GLU A 113 5.86 -12.38 25.94
C GLU A 113 4.37 -12.74 25.91
N PHE A 114 4.05 -14.01 25.64
CA PHE A 114 2.68 -14.52 25.63
C PHE A 114 2.01 -14.33 26.98
N LYS A 115 2.70 -14.68 28.07
CA LYS A 115 2.20 -14.52 29.45
C LYS A 115 1.87 -13.07 29.77
N ASN A 116 2.71 -12.13 29.40
CA ASN A 116 2.52 -10.70 29.65
C ASN A 116 1.26 -10.14 28.98
N HIS A 117 0.87 -10.65 27.83
CA HIS A 117 -0.29 -10.16 27.10
C HIS A 117 -1.58 -10.92 27.40
N TRP A 118 -1.48 -12.22 27.71
CA TRP A 118 -2.68 -13.07 27.87
C TRP A 118 -3.22 -13.14 29.31
N ILE A 119 -2.33 -13.16 30.30
CA ILE A 119 -2.75 -13.25 31.70
C ILE A 119 -3.42 -11.96 32.12
N SER A 120 -4.68 -12.06 32.52
CA SER A 120 -5.52 -10.92 32.86
C SER A 120 -6.07 -10.95 34.28
N THR A 121 -6.01 -12.10 34.97
CA THR A 121 -6.61 -12.26 36.32
C THR A 121 -5.79 -13.18 37.20
N GLN A 122 -5.74 -12.84 38.52
CA GLN A 122 -5.30 -13.76 39.56
C GLN A 122 -6.54 -14.28 40.30
N SER A 123 -6.71 -15.60 40.36
CA SER A 123 -7.78 -16.24 41.12
C SER A 123 -7.20 -17.37 41.97
N LYS A 124 -7.40 -17.31 43.27
CA LYS A 124 -6.89 -18.31 44.25
C LYS A 124 -5.35 -18.48 44.22
N GLY A 125 -4.60 -17.38 43.95
CA GLY A 125 -3.13 -17.41 43.85
C GLY A 125 -2.57 -17.90 42.53
N GLU A 126 -3.40 -18.32 41.58
CA GLU A 126 -3.00 -18.75 40.25
C GLU A 126 -3.26 -17.68 39.20
N GLU A 127 -2.29 -17.47 38.30
CA GLU A 127 -2.39 -16.56 37.15
C GLU A 127 -3.19 -17.25 36.03
N LYS A 128 -4.30 -16.63 35.60
CA LYS A 128 -5.22 -17.18 34.60
C LYS A 128 -5.48 -16.17 33.47
N GLY A 129 -5.56 -16.69 32.26
CA GLY A 129 -6.03 -15.97 31.08
C GLY A 129 -7.40 -16.49 30.63
N ILE A 130 -8.12 -15.69 29.86
CA ILE A 130 -9.45 -16.06 29.34
C ILE A 130 -9.27 -16.65 27.94
N ALA A 131 -9.90 -17.82 27.72
CA ALA A 131 -9.92 -18.53 26.44
C ALA A 131 -11.32 -19.01 26.09
N MET A 132 -11.64 -19.00 24.79
CA MET A 132 -12.83 -19.61 24.21
C MET A 132 -12.40 -20.75 23.29
N PHE A 133 -12.78 -21.96 23.62
CA PHE A 133 -12.57 -23.16 22.83
C PHE A 133 -13.74 -23.36 21.90
N ILE A 134 -13.50 -23.70 20.64
CA ILE A 134 -14.53 -23.81 19.61
C ILE A 134 -14.37 -25.12 18.87
N GLN A 135 -15.45 -25.91 18.79
CA GLN A 135 -15.48 -27.18 18.09
C GLN A 135 -16.67 -27.22 17.11
N PRO A 136 -16.51 -27.77 15.90
CA PRO A 136 -17.60 -27.91 14.96
C PRO A 136 -18.55 -29.02 15.41
N THR A 137 -19.86 -28.79 15.30
CA THR A 137 -20.89 -29.81 15.45
C THR A 137 -21.33 -30.33 14.07
N PRO A 138 -22.08 -31.46 13.99
CA PRO A 138 -22.64 -31.94 12.74
C PRO A 138 -23.46 -30.85 12.00
N ALA A 139 -24.23 -30.05 12.75
CA ALA A 139 -25.03 -28.95 12.23
C ALA A 139 -24.18 -27.90 11.50
N PHE A 140 -22.91 -27.65 11.93
CA PHE A 140 -22.02 -26.76 11.22
C PHE A 140 -21.75 -27.22 9.77
N HIS A 141 -21.64 -28.52 9.54
CA HIS A 141 -21.36 -29.08 8.22
C HIS A 141 -22.59 -29.05 7.29
N GLU A 142 -23.80 -29.03 7.81
CA GLU A 142 -25.06 -28.98 7.06
C GLU A 142 -25.38 -27.54 6.55
N LEU A 143 -24.99 -26.49 7.27
CA LEU A 143 -25.23 -25.13 6.88
C LEU A 143 -24.40 -24.79 5.61
N SER A 144 -25.02 -24.15 4.63
CA SER A 144 -24.28 -23.65 3.43
C SER A 144 -23.45 -22.43 3.78
N GLY A 145 -22.14 -22.46 3.51
CA GLY A 145 -21.28 -21.27 3.61
C GLY A 145 -21.63 -20.24 2.52
N GLU A 146 -21.33 -18.98 2.79
CA GLU A 146 -21.49 -17.91 1.80
C GLU A 146 -20.32 -17.91 0.82
N THR A 147 -20.60 -17.91 -0.48
CA THR A 147 -19.58 -17.73 -1.51
C THR A 147 -19.24 -16.25 -1.64
N THR A 148 -18.12 -15.83 -1.07
CA THR A 148 -17.62 -14.47 -1.24
C THR A 148 -16.98 -14.29 -2.63
N ASN A 149 -17.66 -13.56 -3.50
CA ASN A 149 -17.19 -13.24 -4.86
C ASN A 149 -16.08 -12.14 -4.81
N ARG A 150 -14.87 -12.52 -4.39
CA ARG A 150 -13.71 -11.61 -4.19
C ARG A 150 -13.06 -11.07 -5.48
N LYS A 151 -13.47 -11.52 -6.69
CA LYS A 151 -12.71 -11.27 -7.94
C LYS A 151 -13.08 -9.98 -8.71
N ARG A 152 -13.94 -9.10 -8.20
CA ARG A 152 -14.49 -7.97 -9.01
C ARG A 152 -13.86 -6.60 -8.81
N SER A 153 -12.92 -6.39 -7.88
CA SER A 153 -12.48 -5.03 -7.49
C SER A 153 -11.82 -4.23 -8.61
N PHE A 154 -10.90 -4.82 -9.40
CA PHE A 154 -10.20 -4.08 -10.46
C PHE A 154 -11.06 -3.82 -11.70
N ASN A 155 -11.93 -4.76 -12.10
CA ASN A 155 -12.81 -4.57 -13.28
C ASN A 155 -13.80 -3.40 -13.09
N PHE A 156 -14.22 -3.13 -11.88
CA PHE A 156 -15.07 -1.99 -11.55
C PHE A 156 -14.35 -0.66 -11.83
N LEU A 157 -13.08 -0.56 -11.47
CA LEU A 157 -12.27 0.64 -11.67
C LEU A 157 -12.03 0.95 -13.15
N PHE A 158 -11.83 -0.07 -13.98
CA PHE A 158 -11.69 0.11 -15.43
C PHE A 158 -12.96 0.66 -16.10
N GLY A 159 -14.13 0.48 -15.48
CA GLY A 159 -15.39 1.07 -15.96
C GLY A 159 -15.33 2.60 -16.03
N TYR A 160 -14.71 3.25 -15.03
CA TYR A 160 -14.56 4.72 -15.01
C TYR A 160 -13.61 5.20 -16.10
N ILE A 161 -12.53 4.47 -16.38
CA ILE A 161 -11.58 4.82 -17.46
C ILE A 161 -12.24 4.74 -18.83
N LYS A 162 -13.07 3.72 -19.08
CA LYS A 162 -13.74 3.51 -20.37
C LYS A 162 -14.62 4.68 -20.79
N GLN A 163 -15.24 5.36 -19.84
CA GLN A 163 -16.07 6.53 -20.07
C GLN A 163 -15.29 7.71 -20.67
N TYR A 164 -13.99 7.86 -20.30
CA TYR A 164 -13.13 8.98 -20.71
C TYR A 164 -12.10 8.58 -21.78
N ARG A 165 -12.32 7.50 -22.53
CA ARG A 165 -11.35 6.94 -23.50
C ARG A 165 -10.79 7.95 -24.51
N ARG A 166 -11.59 8.94 -24.93
CA ARG A 166 -11.14 9.98 -25.88
C ARG A 166 -10.05 10.87 -25.27
N TYR A 167 -10.24 11.30 -24.04
CA TYR A 167 -9.24 12.12 -23.33
C TYR A 167 -7.97 11.34 -23.00
N PHE A 168 -8.11 10.06 -22.64
CA PHE A 168 -6.95 9.18 -22.47
C PHE A 168 -6.17 9.04 -23.78
N GLY A 169 -6.86 8.92 -24.92
CA GLY A 169 -6.22 8.93 -26.24
C GLY A 169 -5.45 10.20 -26.53
N GLN A 170 -6.00 11.37 -26.17
CA GLN A 170 -5.31 12.67 -26.33
C GLN A 170 -4.07 12.77 -25.44
N ILE A 171 -4.15 12.27 -24.20
CA ILE A 171 -2.99 12.26 -23.29
C ILE A 171 -1.88 11.34 -23.84
N ILE A 172 -2.23 10.15 -24.34
CA ILE A 172 -1.27 9.23 -24.96
C ILE A 172 -0.65 9.83 -26.22
N LEU A 173 -1.44 10.48 -27.05
CA LEU A 173 -0.93 11.20 -28.23
C LEU A 173 0.03 12.32 -27.83
N GLY A 174 -0.32 13.14 -26.84
CA GLY A 174 0.56 14.18 -26.30
C GLY A 174 1.85 13.60 -25.70
N ALA A 175 1.75 12.43 -25.04
CA ALA A 175 2.92 11.71 -24.54
C ALA A 175 3.85 11.24 -25.67
N LEU A 176 3.29 10.70 -26.75
CA LEU A 176 4.04 10.30 -27.96
C LEU A 176 4.76 11.48 -28.60
N VAL A 177 4.05 12.59 -28.81
CA VAL A 177 4.64 13.84 -29.34
C VAL A 177 5.75 14.33 -28.42
N GLY A 178 5.53 14.35 -27.10
CA GLY A 178 6.54 14.72 -26.11
C GLY A 178 7.79 13.84 -26.17
N CYS A 179 7.62 12.51 -26.32
CA CYS A 179 8.74 11.57 -26.49
C CYS A 179 9.53 11.82 -27.78
N VAL A 180 8.85 12.08 -28.91
CA VAL A 180 9.51 12.38 -30.19
C VAL A 180 10.31 13.69 -30.10
N LEU A 181 9.72 14.74 -29.53
CA LEU A 181 10.43 16.01 -29.32
C LEU A 181 11.66 15.83 -28.41
N GLN A 182 11.52 15.01 -27.36
CA GLN A 182 12.60 14.73 -26.42
C GLN A 182 13.72 13.89 -27.05
N LEU A 183 13.40 13.03 -28.00
CA LEU A 183 14.35 12.19 -28.71
C LEU A 183 15.33 13.00 -29.56
N ILE A 184 14.93 14.18 -30.01
CA ILE A 184 15.79 15.04 -30.85
C ILE A 184 16.96 15.66 -30.05
N PHE A 185 16.78 15.85 -28.73
CA PHE A 185 17.78 16.53 -27.89
C PHE A 185 19.18 15.87 -27.86
N PRO A 186 19.33 14.54 -27.68
CA PRO A 186 20.63 13.88 -27.68
C PRO A 186 21.39 14.13 -29.01
N PHE A 187 20.68 14.07 -30.13
CA PHE A 187 21.28 14.27 -31.45
C PHE A 187 21.72 15.71 -31.68
N LEU A 188 20.95 16.71 -31.19
CA LEU A 188 21.35 18.11 -31.23
C LEU A 188 22.56 18.35 -30.33
N THR A 189 22.61 17.75 -29.14
CA THR A 189 23.77 17.85 -28.24
C THR A 189 25.02 17.25 -28.90
N GLN A 190 24.87 16.09 -29.53
CA GLN A 190 25.95 15.47 -30.31
C GLN A 190 26.42 16.38 -31.44
N ALA A 191 25.51 16.98 -32.24
CA ALA A 191 25.84 17.83 -33.36
C ALA A 191 26.57 19.13 -32.93
N ILE A 192 26.22 19.70 -31.76
CA ILE A 192 26.95 20.86 -31.21
C ILE A 192 28.45 20.53 -31.04
N VAL A 193 28.72 19.33 -30.48
CA VAL A 193 30.11 18.96 -30.17
C VAL A 193 30.86 18.49 -31.41
N ASP A 194 30.29 17.52 -32.14
CA ASP A 194 30.98 16.84 -33.23
C ASP A 194 31.14 17.75 -34.50
N VAL A 195 30.19 18.67 -34.72
CA VAL A 195 30.24 19.58 -35.90
C VAL A 195 30.55 21.00 -35.47
N GLY A 196 29.83 21.53 -34.47
CA GLY A 196 29.95 22.94 -34.07
C GLY A 196 31.31 23.25 -33.46
N ILE A 197 31.74 22.49 -32.46
CA ILE A 197 32.98 22.74 -31.72
C ILE A 197 34.19 22.27 -32.54
N VAL A 198 34.15 21.07 -33.12
CA VAL A 198 35.27 20.51 -33.89
C VAL A 198 35.61 21.37 -35.10
N HIS A 199 34.60 21.91 -35.79
CA HIS A 199 34.79 22.77 -36.95
C HIS A 199 34.79 24.28 -36.59
N GLN A 200 34.77 24.65 -35.30
CA GLN A 200 34.80 26.03 -34.81
C GLN A 200 33.72 26.94 -35.45
N ASN A 201 32.55 26.38 -35.76
CA ASN A 201 31.48 27.09 -36.47
C ASN A 201 30.44 27.63 -35.47
N LEU A 202 30.62 28.89 -35.03
CA LEU A 202 29.72 29.54 -34.08
C LEU A 202 28.29 29.71 -34.63
N ASN A 203 28.16 30.01 -35.94
CA ASN A 203 26.85 30.21 -36.55
C ASN A 203 26.01 28.92 -36.51
N PHE A 204 26.63 27.76 -36.70
CA PHE A 204 25.97 26.46 -36.56
C PHE A 204 25.54 26.18 -35.12
N ILE A 205 26.38 26.55 -34.13
CA ILE A 205 26.03 26.39 -32.70
C ILE A 205 24.83 27.26 -32.37
N TYR A 206 24.79 28.54 -32.79
CA TYR A 206 23.64 29.41 -32.55
C TYR A 206 22.37 28.90 -33.22
N LEU A 207 22.44 28.32 -34.41
CA LEU A 207 21.30 27.71 -35.07
C LEU A 207 20.73 26.54 -34.28
N ILE A 208 21.60 25.64 -33.78
CA ILE A 208 21.17 24.50 -32.97
C ILE A 208 20.60 24.96 -31.64
N LEU A 209 21.21 25.96 -30.97
CA LEU A 209 20.68 26.50 -29.71
C LEU A 209 19.29 27.12 -29.91
N LEU A 210 19.05 27.82 -31.02
CA LEU A 210 17.73 28.31 -31.37
C LEU A 210 16.73 27.13 -31.55
N GLY A 211 17.15 26.09 -32.26
CA GLY A 211 16.35 24.87 -32.41
C GLY A 211 16.03 24.19 -31.09
N GLN A 212 17.00 24.06 -30.18
CA GLN A 212 16.77 23.53 -28.83
C GLN A 212 15.80 24.37 -28.01
N LEU A 213 15.86 25.72 -28.14
CA LEU A 213 14.92 26.61 -27.47
C LEU A 213 13.51 26.42 -27.99
N VAL A 214 13.31 26.36 -29.31
CA VAL A 214 11.98 26.08 -29.91
C VAL A 214 11.45 24.73 -29.48
N LEU A 215 12.26 23.67 -29.49
CA LEU A 215 11.89 22.36 -29.04
C LEU A 215 11.52 22.33 -27.54
N THR A 216 12.25 23.08 -26.71
CA THR A 216 11.95 23.18 -25.26
C THR A 216 10.59 23.84 -25.03
N ILE A 217 10.30 24.95 -25.73
CA ILE A 217 9.01 25.65 -25.66
C ILE A 217 7.89 24.72 -26.16
N SER A 218 8.10 24.05 -27.29
CA SER A 218 7.11 23.11 -27.86
C SER A 218 6.82 21.97 -26.90
N ARG A 219 7.84 21.36 -26.29
CA ARG A 219 7.69 20.31 -25.28
C ARG A 219 6.96 20.83 -24.04
N ALA A 220 7.33 21.99 -23.52
CA ALA A 220 6.66 22.59 -22.36
C ALA A 220 5.17 22.86 -22.64
N SER A 221 4.83 23.31 -23.86
CA SER A 221 3.43 23.53 -24.28
C SER A 221 2.65 22.22 -24.34
N VAL A 222 3.22 21.16 -24.91
CA VAL A 222 2.59 19.82 -24.94
C VAL A 222 2.40 19.28 -23.53
N ASP A 223 3.40 19.39 -22.64
CA ASP A 223 3.29 18.94 -21.26
C ASP A 223 2.26 19.75 -20.47
N PHE A 224 2.15 21.05 -20.71
CA PHE A 224 1.13 21.90 -20.10
C PHE A 224 -0.29 21.45 -20.50
N ILE A 225 -0.54 21.25 -21.79
CA ILE A 225 -1.83 20.79 -22.31
C ILE A 225 -2.18 19.41 -21.72
N ARG A 226 -1.20 18.49 -21.70
CA ARG A 226 -1.37 17.15 -21.15
C ARG A 226 -1.75 17.19 -19.67
N ARG A 227 -1.05 18.00 -18.86
CA ARG A 227 -1.35 18.15 -17.43
C ARG A 227 -2.72 18.77 -17.19
N TRP A 228 -3.13 19.73 -18.03
CA TRP A 228 -4.45 20.33 -17.97
C TRP A 228 -5.57 19.32 -18.23
N ILE A 229 -5.44 18.53 -19.29
CA ILE A 229 -6.40 17.45 -19.60
C ILE A 229 -6.44 16.44 -18.47
N LEU A 230 -5.28 16.04 -17.93
CA LEU A 230 -5.17 15.11 -16.81
C LEU A 230 -5.91 15.63 -15.57
N LEU A 231 -5.68 16.88 -15.19
CA LEU A 231 -6.35 17.51 -14.05
C LEU A 231 -7.88 17.50 -14.23
N HIS A 232 -8.36 17.84 -15.44
CA HIS A 232 -9.78 17.84 -15.74
C HIS A 232 -10.42 16.45 -15.59
N ILE A 233 -9.76 15.41 -16.07
CA ILE A 233 -10.23 14.03 -15.94
C ILE A 233 -10.19 13.58 -14.47
N SER A 234 -9.10 13.85 -13.77
CA SER A 234 -8.89 13.52 -12.36
C SER A 234 -10.03 14.07 -11.50
N MET A 235 -10.34 15.36 -11.66
CA MET A 235 -11.45 15.99 -10.93
C MET A 235 -12.80 15.35 -11.23
N ARG A 236 -13.09 15.03 -12.48
CA ARG A 236 -14.36 14.36 -12.85
C ARG A 236 -14.47 12.94 -12.30
N ILE A 237 -13.40 12.17 -12.38
CA ILE A 237 -13.36 10.82 -11.81
C ILE A 237 -13.53 10.88 -10.29
N ASN A 238 -12.85 11.81 -9.62
CA ASN A 238 -12.98 11.98 -8.17
C ASN A 238 -14.43 12.32 -7.76
N ILE A 239 -15.06 13.28 -8.42
CA ILE A 239 -16.48 13.63 -8.16
C ILE A 239 -17.38 12.40 -8.37
N SER A 240 -17.18 11.63 -9.44
CA SER A 240 -17.99 10.45 -9.72
C SER A 240 -17.77 9.35 -8.66
N LEU A 241 -16.52 9.10 -8.25
CA LEU A 241 -16.20 8.11 -7.21
C LEU A 241 -16.79 8.48 -5.86
N VAL A 242 -16.65 9.74 -5.44
CA VAL A 242 -17.19 10.23 -4.16
C VAL A 242 -18.72 10.22 -4.19
N SER A 243 -19.33 10.64 -5.30
CA SER A 243 -20.79 10.59 -5.48
C SER A 243 -21.33 9.16 -5.40
N ASP A 244 -20.70 8.22 -6.11
CA ASP A 244 -21.09 6.80 -6.07
C ASP A 244 -20.91 6.18 -4.66
N PHE A 245 -19.88 6.61 -3.95
CA PHE A 245 -19.69 6.22 -2.55
C PHE A 245 -20.86 6.70 -1.68
N PHE A 246 -21.24 7.98 -1.75
CA PHE A 246 -22.35 8.51 -0.97
C PHE A 246 -23.68 7.86 -1.36
N ILE A 247 -23.94 7.64 -2.65
CA ILE A 247 -25.15 6.94 -3.10
C ILE A 247 -25.24 5.53 -2.50
N LYS A 248 -24.12 4.81 -2.45
CA LYS A 248 -24.07 3.48 -1.83
C LYS A 248 -24.20 3.56 -0.32
N LEU A 249 -23.52 4.52 0.32
CA LEU A 249 -23.59 4.72 1.78
C LEU A 249 -25.02 5.00 2.24
N LEU A 250 -25.74 5.88 1.54
CA LEU A 250 -27.13 6.22 1.85
C LEU A 250 -28.13 5.05 1.67
N LYS A 251 -27.76 4.03 0.90
CA LYS A 251 -28.56 2.80 0.72
C LYS A 251 -28.30 1.74 1.80
N LEU A 252 -27.31 1.94 2.67
CA LEU A 252 -27.01 0.97 3.72
C LEU A 252 -28.05 1.05 4.85
N PRO A 253 -28.36 -0.08 5.49
CA PRO A 253 -29.30 -0.11 6.62
C PRO A 253 -28.70 0.60 7.84
N MET A 254 -29.57 1.08 8.74
CA MET A 254 -29.18 1.80 9.96
C MET A 254 -28.21 0.98 10.83
N SER A 255 -28.42 -0.32 10.92
CA SER A 255 -27.54 -1.24 11.66
C SER A 255 -26.05 -1.22 11.21
N PHE A 256 -25.77 -0.78 9.99
CA PHE A 256 -24.40 -0.57 9.54
C PHE A 256 -23.72 0.60 10.29
N PHE A 257 -24.47 1.69 10.47
CA PHE A 257 -23.96 2.89 11.15
C PHE A 257 -23.81 2.67 12.64
N ASP A 258 -24.61 1.80 13.24
CA ASP A 258 -24.51 1.43 14.66
C ASP A 258 -23.23 0.63 14.96
N THR A 259 -22.62 0.03 13.94
CA THR A 259 -21.42 -0.84 14.09
C THR A 259 -20.13 -0.17 13.61
N LYS A 260 -20.18 1.02 12.98
CA LYS A 260 -19.02 1.68 12.37
C LYS A 260 -18.68 2.99 13.06
N LEU A 261 -17.39 3.18 13.32
CA LEU A 261 -16.86 4.45 13.81
C LEU A 261 -16.81 5.48 12.67
N MET A 262 -17.17 6.73 12.98
CA MET A 262 -17.15 7.82 11.99
C MET A 262 -15.74 8.03 11.41
N GLY A 263 -14.69 7.90 12.22
CA GLY A 263 -13.31 8.02 11.75
C GLY A 263 -12.92 6.95 10.73
N ASP A 264 -13.46 5.73 10.83
CA ASP A 264 -13.23 4.67 9.83
C ASP A 264 -13.93 5.00 8.51
N LEU A 265 -15.13 5.58 8.55
CA LEU A 265 -15.83 6.05 7.35
C LEU A 265 -15.09 7.21 6.67
N MET A 266 -14.60 8.17 7.46
CA MET A 266 -13.75 9.26 6.96
C MET A 266 -12.44 8.74 6.33
N GLN A 267 -11.82 7.74 6.94
CA GLN A 267 -10.63 7.12 6.40
C GLN A 267 -10.90 6.40 5.07
N ARG A 268 -12.01 5.68 4.96
CA ARG A 268 -12.45 5.06 3.69
C ARG A 268 -12.72 6.09 2.60
N MET A 269 -13.27 7.24 2.96
CA MET A 269 -13.44 8.36 2.02
C MET A 269 -12.09 8.90 1.54
N ASN A 270 -11.10 9.02 2.43
CA ASN A 270 -9.74 9.41 2.06
C ASN A 270 -9.04 8.36 1.16
N ASP A 271 -9.38 7.09 1.29
CA ASP A 271 -8.86 6.02 0.43
C ASP A 271 -9.30 6.19 -1.04
N HIS A 272 -10.46 6.83 -1.31
CA HIS A 272 -10.88 7.19 -2.67
C HIS A 272 -9.87 8.09 -3.39
N ASN A 273 -9.24 9.01 -2.67
CA ASN A 273 -8.20 9.89 -3.23
C ASN A 273 -6.97 9.09 -3.68
N ARG A 274 -6.64 7.99 -2.99
CA ARG A 274 -5.54 7.10 -3.39
C ARG A 274 -5.89 6.33 -4.66
N VAL A 275 -7.11 5.82 -4.73
CA VAL A 275 -7.61 5.11 -5.91
C VAL A 275 -7.68 6.04 -7.12
N GLU A 276 -8.19 7.26 -6.95
CA GLU A 276 -8.25 8.28 -8.00
C GLU A 276 -6.85 8.62 -8.53
N LYS A 277 -5.89 8.96 -7.64
CA LYS A 277 -4.50 9.25 -8.03
C LYS A 277 -3.85 8.10 -8.77
N PHE A 278 -4.13 6.86 -8.38
CA PHE A 278 -3.63 5.68 -9.07
C PHE A 278 -4.20 5.57 -10.49
N LEU A 279 -5.53 5.68 -10.64
CA LEU A 279 -6.21 5.53 -11.92
C LEU A 279 -5.87 6.63 -12.93
N THR A 280 -5.66 7.85 -12.45
CA THR A 280 -5.41 9.02 -13.30
C THR A 280 -3.92 9.29 -13.45
N THR A 281 -3.25 9.62 -12.36
CA THR A 281 -1.85 10.11 -12.42
C THR A 281 -0.86 8.96 -12.58
N GLN A 282 -0.96 7.91 -11.77
CA GLN A 282 0.06 6.86 -11.76
C GLN A 282 0.01 5.96 -13.00
N MET A 283 -1.18 5.52 -13.43
CA MET A 283 -1.32 4.70 -14.64
C MET A 283 -0.83 5.43 -15.89
N LEU A 284 -1.14 6.72 -16.02
CA LEU A 284 -0.71 7.51 -17.18
C LEU A 284 0.80 7.79 -17.15
N ASN A 285 1.37 8.10 -15.98
CA ASN A 285 2.80 8.30 -15.84
C ASN A 285 3.56 7.02 -16.18
N VAL A 286 3.10 5.85 -15.75
CA VAL A 286 3.74 4.57 -16.09
C VAL A 286 3.63 4.27 -17.57
N THR A 287 2.48 4.53 -18.20
CA THR A 287 2.32 4.33 -19.66
C THR A 287 3.31 5.22 -20.43
N PHE A 288 3.46 6.49 -20.04
CA PHE A 288 4.46 7.39 -20.62
C PHE A 288 5.88 6.90 -20.37
N SER A 289 6.18 6.46 -19.15
CA SER A 289 7.51 5.96 -18.78
C SER A 289 7.90 4.71 -19.55
N LEU A 290 6.96 3.77 -19.73
CA LEU A 290 7.21 2.58 -20.57
C LEU A 290 7.49 2.96 -22.02
N LEU A 291 6.73 3.90 -22.57
CA LEU A 291 6.95 4.41 -23.92
C LEU A 291 8.34 5.06 -24.04
N SER A 292 8.68 5.94 -23.11
CA SER A 292 9.99 6.60 -23.07
C SER A 292 11.13 5.59 -22.92
N PHE A 293 10.94 4.58 -22.06
CA PHE A 293 11.93 3.52 -21.84
C PHE A 293 12.19 2.72 -23.12
N ILE A 294 11.14 2.37 -23.88
CA ILE A 294 11.29 1.65 -25.15
C ILE A 294 12.01 2.53 -26.18
N VAL A 295 11.58 3.78 -26.34
CA VAL A 295 12.13 4.69 -27.35
C VAL A 295 13.60 4.98 -27.07
N PHE A 296 13.94 5.43 -25.86
CA PHE A 296 15.32 5.75 -25.50
C PHE A 296 16.19 4.49 -25.37
N GLY A 297 15.61 3.35 -24.98
CA GLY A 297 16.29 2.07 -24.97
C GLY A 297 16.70 1.61 -26.37
N CYS A 298 15.81 1.73 -27.36
CA CYS A 298 16.13 1.44 -28.77
C CYS A 298 17.25 2.35 -29.31
N VAL A 299 17.23 3.62 -28.96
CA VAL A 299 18.27 4.56 -29.35
C VAL A 299 19.61 4.22 -28.69
N LEU A 300 19.61 3.90 -27.40
CA LEU A 300 20.84 3.47 -26.70
C LEU A 300 21.44 2.18 -27.29
N LEU A 301 20.59 1.23 -27.69
CA LEU A 301 21.00 0.03 -28.43
C LEU A 301 21.71 0.39 -29.75
N GLY A 302 21.22 1.42 -30.48
CA GLY A 302 21.83 1.90 -31.72
C GLY A 302 23.21 2.55 -31.49
N TYR A 303 23.45 3.17 -30.32
CA TYR A 303 24.75 3.74 -29.99
C TYR A 303 25.76 2.67 -29.57
N ASN A 304 25.43 1.84 -28.59
CA ASN A 304 26.32 0.78 -28.10
C ASN A 304 25.56 -0.29 -27.31
N ILE A 305 25.66 -1.54 -27.77
CA ILE A 305 24.96 -2.68 -27.15
C ILE A 305 25.51 -3.01 -25.75
N PHE A 306 26.81 -2.84 -25.52
CA PHE A 306 27.42 -3.11 -24.20
C PHE A 306 26.94 -2.11 -23.13
N ILE A 307 26.85 -0.83 -23.48
CA ILE A 307 26.32 0.22 -22.60
C ILE A 307 24.85 -0.09 -22.26
N PHE A 308 24.05 -0.50 -23.25
CA PHE A 308 22.66 -0.90 -23.01
C PHE A 308 22.54 -2.09 -22.06
N LEU A 309 23.36 -3.13 -22.23
CA LEU A 309 23.35 -4.31 -21.36
C LEU A 309 23.71 -3.96 -19.92
N ILE A 310 24.69 -3.08 -19.70
CA ILE A 310 25.06 -2.61 -18.36
C ILE A 310 23.94 -1.80 -17.74
N PHE A 311 23.31 -0.93 -18.53
CA PHE A 311 22.15 -0.17 -18.07
C PHE A 311 21.00 -1.11 -17.67
N LEU A 312 20.72 -2.13 -18.47
CA LEU A 312 19.66 -3.11 -18.21
C LEU A 312 19.96 -3.93 -16.95
N THR A 313 21.18 -4.46 -16.81
CA THR A 313 21.58 -5.24 -15.62
C THR A 313 21.53 -4.39 -14.35
N GLY A 314 22.01 -3.15 -14.39
CA GLY A 314 21.92 -2.23 -13.27
C GLY A 314 20.48 -1.88 -12.90
N SER A 315 19.60 -1.72 -13.90
CA SER A 315 18.16 -1.47 -13.67
C SER A 315 17.44 -2.68 -13.08
N ILE A 316 17.81 -3.90 -13.47
CA ILE A 316 17.31 -5.14 -12.86
C ILE A 316 17.77 -5.24 -11.39
N LEU A 317 19.05 -4.95 -11.12
CA LEU A 317 19.59 -4.97 -9.75
C LEU A 317 18.87 -3.95 -8.85
N TYR A 318 18.62 -2.75 -9.37
CA TYR A 318 17.80 -1.73 -8.72
C TYR A 318 16.38 -2.24 -8.41
N GLY A 319 15.73 -2.91 -9.36
CA GLY A 319 14.41 -3.51 -9.17
C GLY A 319 14.38 -4.60 -8.10
N ILE A 320 15.39 -5.49 -8.08
CA ILE A 320 15.54 -6.54 -7.07
C ILE A 320 15.74 -5.92 -5.68
N TRP A 321 16.58 -4.88 -5.58
CA TRP A 321 16.79 -4.15 -4.33
C TRP A 321 15.47 -3.64 -3.75
N ILE A 322 14.64 -2.97 -4.56
CA ILE A 322 13.35 -2.47 -4.12
C ILE A 322 12.39 -3.60 -3.73
N ALA A 323 12.36 -4.69 -4.51
CA ALA A 323 11.49 -5.83 -4.24
C ALA A 323 11.71 -6.46 -2.86
N ILE A 324 12.95 -6.46 -2.35
CA ILE A 324 13.29 -6.95 -1.00
C ILE A 324 12.53 -6.16 0.08
N PHE A 325 12.34 -4.86 -0.11
CA PHE A 325 11.68 -4.00 0.88
C PHE A 325 10.16 -4.02 0.82
N LEU A 326 9.56 -4.41 -0.32
CA LEU A 326 8.10 -4.40 -0.51
C LEU A 326 7.35 -5.18 0.59
N LYS A 327 7.89 -6.34 1.01
CA LYS A 327 7.25 -7.17 2.03
C LYS A 327 7.23 -6.51 3.40
N LYS A 328 8.34 -5.87 3.81
CA LYS A 328 8.43 -5.16 5.09
C LYS A 328 7.57 -3.90 5.08
N ARG A 329 7.58 -3.15 3.96
CA ARG A 329 6.75 -1.97 3.78
C ARG A 329 5.27 -2.31 3.93
N LYS A 330 4.80 -3.38 3.29
CA LYS A 330 3.42 -3.82 3.42
C LYS A 330 2.97 -4.01 4.87
N LEU A 331 3.81 -4.58 5.73
CA LEU A 331 3.50 -4.78 7.15
C LEU A 331 3.41 -3.44 7.90
N LEU A 332 4.37 -2.54 7.64
CA LEU A 332 4.37 -1.20 8.25
C LEU A 332 3.20 -0.34 7.78
N ASP A 333 2.81 -0.42 6.51
CA ASP A 333 1.66 0.31 5.98
C ASP A 333 0.36 -0.11 6.67
N TYR A 334 0.24 -1.37 7.04
CA TYR A 334 -0.90 -1.84 7.81
C TYR A 334 -0.89 -1.30 9.26
N GLU A 335 0.26 -1.34 9.93
CA GLU A 335 0.41 -0.81 11.29
C GLU A 335 0.15 0.72 11.30
N LEU A 336 0.70 1.43 10.31
CA LEU A 336 0.49 2.86 10.13
C LEU A 336 -0.99 3.20 9.94
N PHE A 337 -1.67 2.42 9.11
CA PHE A 337 -3.09 2.66 8.86
C PHE A 337 -3.93 2.47 10.12
N GLU A 338 -3.69 1.42 10.90
CA GLU A 338 -4.40 1.16 12.15
C GLU A 338 -4.23 2.33 13.13
N LYS A 339 -2.97 2.78 13.33
CA LYS A 339 -2.69 3.93 14.19
C LYS A 339 -3.28 5.24 13.66
N GLN A 340 -3.32 5.43 12.35
CA GLN A 340 -3.96 6.58 11.73
C GLN A 340 -5.48 6.57 11.92
N ALA A 341 -6.13 5.42 11.80
CA ALA A 341 -7.57 5.27 12.07
C ALA A 341 -7.89 5.57 13.54
N MET A 342 -7.06 5.07 14.48
CA MET A 342 -7.20 5.40 15.92
C MET A 342 -7.06 6.90 16.17
N ASN A 343 -6.07 7.55 15.55
CA ASN A 343 -5.88 8.99 15.65
C ASN A 343 -7.09 9.78 15.12
N ASN A 344 -7.59 9.40 13.95
CA ASN A 344 -8.77 10.05 13.35
C ASN A 344 -10.01 9.87 14.24
N ASN A 345 -10.23 8.68 14.81
CA ASN A 345 -11.32 8.42 15.74
C ASN A 345 -11.21 9.26 17.02
N LYS A 346 -10.02 9.29 17.64
CA LYS A 346 -9.78 10.10 18.86
C LYS A 346 -9.94 11.60 18.58
N THR A 347 -9.42 12.08 17.45
CA THR A 347 -9.58 13.49 17.05
C THR A 347 -11.05 13.84 16.83
N TYR A 348 -11.80 12.98 16.15
CA TYR A 348 -13.24 13.17 15.94
C TYR A 348 -14.00 13.21 17.27
N GLN A 349 -13.77 12.22 18.16
CA GLN A 349 -14.37 12.21 19.50
C GLN A 349 -14.02 13.47 20.30
N PHE A 350 -12.76 13.91 20.28
CA PHE A 350 -12.31 15.10 20.97
C PHE A 350 -13.06 16.37 20.52
N ILE A 351 -13.29 16.51 19.20
CA ILE A 351 -13.99 17.67 18.66
C ILE A 351 -15.50 17.60 18.94
N THR A 352 -16.12 16.42 18.73
CA THR A 352 -17.58 16.27 18.88
C THR A 352 -18.05 16.30 20.33
N SER A 353 -17.22 15.81 21.26
CA SER A 353 -17.53 15.81 22.71
C SER A 353 -16.95 17.03 23.46
N MET A 354 -16.62 18.13 22.76
CA MET A 354 -15.97 19.27 23.38
C MET A 354 -16.81 19.89 24.51
N GLN A 355 -18.14 19.89 24.36
CA GLN A 355 -19.04 20.41 25.41
C GLN A 355 -18.98 19.56 26.66
N GLU A 356 -19.06 18.25 26.55
CA GLU A 356 -18.96 17.32 27.71
C GLU A 356 -17.59 17.40 28.37
N ILE A 357 -16.52 17.49 27.58
CA ILE A 357 -15.16 17.63 28.07
C ILE A 357 -15.04 18.90 28.96
N LYS A 358 -15.62 20.01 28.50
CA LYS A 358 -15.64 21.28 29.22
C LYS A 358 -16.49 21.22 30.49
N LEU A 359 -17.68 20.60 30.41
CA LEU A 359 -18.56 20.42 31.55
C LEU A 359 -17.96 19.54 32.64
N GLN A 360 -17.16 18.57 32.31
CA GLN A 360 -16.53 17.64 33.23
C GLN A 360 -15.14 18.06 33.69
N ASN A 361 -14.60 19.19 33.21
CA ASN A 361 -13.23 19.66 33.49
C ASN A 361 -12.15 18.58 33.25
N CYS A 362 -12.30 17.77 32.17
CA CYS A 362 -11.39 16.67 31.90
C CYS A 362 -10.47 16.90 30.67
N GLU A 363 -10.24 18.17 30.29
CA GLU A 363 -9.48 18.54 29.09
C GLU A 363 -8.07 17.96 29.10
N GLN A 364 -7.41 18.02 30.24
CA GLN A 364 -6.01 17.59 30.36
C GLN A 364 -5.89 16.07 30.18
N ARG A 365 -6.81 15.30 30.77
CA ARG A 365 -6.85 13.84 30.62
C ARG A 365 -7.12 13.43 29.17
N ARG A 366 -8.09 14.08 28.50
CA ARG A 366 -8.42 13.79 27.10
C ARG A 366 -7.31 14.16 26.15
N ARG A 367 -6.58 15.25 26.43
CA ARG A 367 -5.39 15.64 25.68
C ARG A 367 -4.29 14.58 25.79
N TRP A 368 -4.01 14.08 26.97
CA TRP A 368 -3.02 13.03 27.19
C TRP A 368 -3.40 11.73 26.49
N GLU A 369 -4.66 11.31 26.54
CA GLU A 369 -5.15 10.13 25.81
C GLU A 369 -4.94 10.27 24.28
N TRP A 370 -5.03 11.46 23.74
CA TRP A 370 -4.73 11.74 22.33
C TRP A 370 -3.22 11.80 22.07
N GLU A 371 -2.44 12.41 22.97
CA GLU A 371 -0.98 12.48 22.88
C GLU A 371 -0.34 11.07 22.88
N ASP A 372 -0.87 10.13 23.66
CA ASP A 372 -0.42 8.74 23.66
C ASP A 372 -0.59 8.09 22.27
N VAL A 373 -1.73 8.32 21.62
CA VAL A 373 -1.98 7.82 20.25
C VAL A 373 -1.02 8.50 19.25
N GLN A 374 -0.71 9.79 19.44
CA GLN A 374 0.27 10.50 18.62
C GLN A 374 1.69 9.95 18.81
N ALA A 375 2.06 9.60 20.04
CA ALA A 375 3.36 8.99 20.33
C ALA A 375 3.52 7.63 19.63
N ASP A 376 2.48 6.79 19.66
CA ASP A 376 2.44 5.52 18.95
C ASP A 376 2.55 5.73 17.42
N LEU A 377 1.77 6.66 16.87
CA LEU A 377 1.80 6.99 15.44
C LEU A 377 3.17 7.51 15.02
N PHE A 378 3.80 8.33 15.85
CA PHE A 378 5.16 8.82 15.62
C PHE A 378 6.17 7.67 15.53
N GLN A 379 6.10 6.68 16.44
CA GLN A 379 7.00 5.54 16.43
C GLN A 379 6.87 4.72 15.12
N VAL A 380 5.64 4.50 14.66
CA VAL A 380 5.39 3.77 13.40
C VAL A 380 5.87 4.58 12.21
N ASN A 381 5.63 5.88 12.17
CA ASN A 381 6.15 6.78 11.15
C ASN A 381 7.68 6.77 11.10
N MET A 382 8.35 6.77 12.25
CA MET A 382 9.83 6.69 12.32
C MET A 382 10.36 5.36 11.79
N LYS A 383 9.68 4.24 12.08
CA LYS A 383 10.04 2.93 11.49
C LYS A 383 9.87 2.93 9.96
N SER A 384 8.77 3.52 9.48
CA SER A 384 8.47 3.65 8.06
C SER A 384 9.52 4.54 7.36
N LEU A 385 9.83 5.70 7.94
CA LEU A 385 10.84 6.62 7.43
C LEU A 385 12.23 5.97 7.36
N LYS A 386 12.65 5.27 8.42
CA LYS A 386 13.92 4.53 8.44
C LYS A 386 14.00 3.49 7.33
N LEU A 387 12.91 2.74 7.10
CA LEU A 387 12.83 1.75 6.03
C LEU A 387 12.95 2.43 4.65
N GLN A 388 12.22 3.52 4.45
CA GLN A 388 12.23 4.31 3.21
C GLN A 388 13.62 4.88 2.94
N GLN A 389 14.25 5.52 3.92
CA GLN A 389 15.60 6.10 3.78
C GLN A 389 16.66 5.04 3.47
N THR A 390 16.59 3.86 4.13
CA THR A 390 17.53 2.77 3.85
C THR A 390 17.37 2.25 2.43
N GLN A 391 16.13 2.11 1.97
CA GLN A 391 15.83 1.69 0.60
C GLN A 391 16.29 2.75 -0.42
N GLU A 392 16.03 4.03 -0.16
CA GLU A 392 16.38 5.15 -1.04
C GLU A 392 17.89 5.31 -1.16
N ALA A 393 18.63 5.24 -0.04
CA ALA A 393 20.09 5.28 -0.04
C ALA A 393 20.72 4.17 -0.89
N GLY A 394 20.25 2.93 -0.74
CA GLY A 394 20.73 1.82 -1.57
C GLY A 394 20.34 1.97 -3.05
N SER A 395 19.15 2.50 -3.32
CA SER A 395 18.69 2.78 -4.69
C SER A 395 19.55 3.84 -5.38
N ILE A 396 19.87 4.94 -4.68
CA ILE A 396 20.77 5.99 -5.17
C ILE A 396 22.16 5.39 -5.43
N PHE A 397 22.70 4.63 -4.48
CA PHE A 397 24.02 4.01 -4.64
C PHE A 397 24.10 3.11 -5.88
N ILE A 398 23.12 2.21 -6.07
CA ILE A 398 23.08 1.32 -7.25
C ILE A 398 23.01 2.13 -8.54
N ASN A 399 22.20 3.20 -8.56
CA ASN A 399 21.99 4.03 -9.74
C ASN A 399 23.25 4.81 -10.07
N GLU A 400 23.91 5.42 -9.08
CA GLU A 400 25.15 6.18 -9.26
C GLU A 400 26.32 5.29 -9.71
N VAL A 401 26.49 4.11 -9.09
CA VAL A 401 27.53 3.15 -9.51
C VAL A 401 27.31 2.71 -10.96
N LYS A 402 26.05 2.43 -11.36
CA LYS A 402 25.71 2.12 -12.75
C LYS A 402 26.10 3.29 -13.68
N ASN A 403 25.75 4.52 -13.34
CA ASN A 403 26.04 5.71 -14.16
C ASN A 403 27.56 5.94 -14.29
N ILE A 404 28.32 5.76 -13.21
CA ILE A 404 29.79 5.86 -13.21
C ILE A 404 30.41 4.81 -14.14
N ILE A 405 30.00 3.54 -14.03
CA ILE A 405 30.50 2.46 -14.88
C ILE A 405 30.24 2.78 -16.35
N ILE A 406 29.03 3.23 -16.69
CA ILE A 406 28.68 3.60 -18.07
C ILE A 406 29.52 4.78 -18.56
N THR A 407 29.72 5.78 -17.71
CA THR A 407 30.55 6.95 -18.06
C THR A 407 31.99 6.57 -18.35
N VAL A 408 32.57 5.70 -17.52
CA VAL A 408 33.96 5.17 -17.72
C VAL A 408 34.06 4.40 -19.03
N LEU A 409 33.08 3.53 -19.33
CA LEU A 409 33.08 2.77 -20.58
C LEU A 409 32.91 3.66 -21.80
N ALA A 410 32.02 4.65 -21.76
CA ALA A 410 31.83 5.61 -22.84
C ALA A 410 33.11 6.44 -23.05
N ALA A 411 33.75 6.91 -21.97
CA ALA A 411 35.03 7.63 -22.07
C ALA A 411 36.16 6.77 -22.66
N THR A 412 36.25 5.48 -22.23
CA THR A 412 37.22 4.53 -22.79
C THR A 412 36.97 4.31 -24.31
N ALA A 413 35.69 4.16 -24.70
CA ALA A 413 35.33 4.01 -26.12
C ALA A 413 35.70 5.25 -26.94
N VAL A 414 35.62 6.46 -26.37
CA VAL A 414 36.07 7.69 -27.01
C VAL A 414 37.60 7.70 -27.18
N ILE A 415 38.35 7.32 -26.16
CA ILE A 415 39.82 7.24 -26.22
C ILE A 415 40.30 6.26 -27.30
N HIS A 416 39.59 5.13 -27.45
CA HIS A 416 39.87 4.12 -28.47
C HIS A 416 39.35 4.49 -29.87
N GLY A 417 38.75 5.68 -30.05
CA GLY A 417 38.22 6.13 -31.36
C GLY A 417 36.95 5.40 -31.83
N GLN A 418 36.29 4.60 -30.95
CA GLN A 418 35.07 3.87 -31.26
C GLN A 418 33.80 4.75 -31.18
N MET A 419 33.91 5.87 -30.46
CA MET A 419 32.84 6.84 -30.28
C MET A 419 33.40 8.27 -30.36
N THR A 420 32.55 9.22 -30.78
CA THR A 420 32.90 10.63 -30.70
C THR A 420 32.59 11.21 -29.32
N LEU A 421 33.17 12.33 -28.95
CA LEU A 421 32.87 13.03 -27.71
C LEU A 421 31.40 13.46 -27.64
N GLY A 422 30.82 13.88 -28.77
CA GLY A 422 29.39 14.19 -28.86
C GLY A 422 28.50 12.98 -28.65
N MET A 423 28.88 11.80 -29.16
CA MET A 423 28.17 10.56 -28.87
C MET A 423 28.18 10.20 -27.37
N MET A 424 29.29 10.39 -26.68
CA MET A 424 29.40 10.18 -25.25
C MET A 424 28.40 11.06 -24.47
N LEU A 425 28.32 12.34 -24.81
CA LEU A 425 27.39 13.29 -24.19
C LEU A 425 25.92 12.92 -24.50
N ALA A 426 25.64 12.49 -25.73
CA ALA A 426 24.31 12.01 -26.11
C ALA A 426 23.91 10.77 -25.30
N VAL A 427 24.82 9.82 -25.11
CA VAL A 427 24.59 8.62 -24.28
C VAL A 427 24.32 9.02 -22.82
N GLN A 428 25.08 9.94 -22.23
CA GLN A 428 24.81 10.44 -20.88
C GLN A 428 23.43 11.08 -20.75
N TYR A 429 23.04 11.89 -21.75
CA TYR A 429 21.69 12.46 -21.79
C TYR A 429 20.61 11.37 -21.82
N ILE A 430 20.77 10.36 -22.70
CA ILE A 430 19.82 9.25 -22.84
C ILE A 430 19.69 8.46 -21.52
N ILE A 431 20.81 8.18 -20.83
CA ILE A 431 20.80 7.49 -19.54
C ILE A 431 20.05 8.30 -18.49
N GLY A 432 20.26 9.61 -18.43
CA GLY A 432 19.50 10.50 -17.56
C GLY A 432 17.98 10.40 -17.82
N GLN A 433 17.58 10.31 -19.09
CA GLN A 433 16.17 10.14 -19.47
C GLN A 433 15.62 8.74 -19.18
N LEU A 434 16.45 7.71 -19.18
CA LEU A 434 16.06 6.31 -18.87
C LEU A 434 15.95 6.04 -17.37
N ASN A 435 16.62 6.79 -16.50
CA ASN A 435 16.53 6.60 -15.05
C ASN A 435 15.14 6.97 -14.52
N ALA A 436 14.54 8.08 -14.99
CA ALA A 436 13.21 8.51 -14.55
C ALA A 436 12.09 7.47 -14.82
N PRO A 437 11.99 6.81 -15.99
CA PRO A 437 11.07 5.69 -16.20
C PRO A 437 11.23 4.54 -15.21
N VAL A 438 12.45 4.18 -14.86
CA VAL A 438 12.70 3.09 -13.90
C VAL A 438 12.17 3.45 -12.51
N GLU A 439 12.41 4.67 -12.04
CA GLU A 439 11.87 5.17 -10.77
C GLU A 439 10.33 5.24 -10.78
N GLN A 440 9.74 5.67 -11.89
CA GLN A 440 8.27 5.75 -12.02
C GLN A 440 7.61 4.38 -12.03
N LEU A 441 8.23 3.36 -12.64
CA LEU A 441 7.76 1.98 -12.56
C LEU A 441 7.73 1.48 -11.11
N MET A 442 8.73 1.84 -10.32
CA MET A 442 8.77 1.46 -8.90
C MET A 442 7.73 2.19 -8.07
N ASN A 443 7.53 3.47 -8.28
CA ASN A 443 6.47 4.25 -7.64
C ASN A 443 5.07 3.70 -7.99
N PHE A 444 4.91 3.19 -9.21
CA PHE A 444 3.68 2.51 -9.61
C PHE A 444 3.46 1.21 -8.83
N LEU A 445 4.48 0.39 -8.63
CA LEU A 445 4.37 -0.83 -7.82
C LEU A 445 3.94 -0.52 -6.38
N TYR A 446 4.45 0.57 -5.79
CA TYR A 446 4.01 1.04 -4.49
C TYR A 446 2.55 1.48 -4.49
N SER A 447 2.17 2.34 -5.45
CA SER A 447 0.79 2.80 -5.58
C SER A 447 -0.19 1.65 -5.82
N LEU A 448 0.21 0.64 -6.59
CA LEU A 448 -0.59 -0.56 -6.81
C LEU A 448 -0.80 -1.35 -5.51
N GLN A 449 0.23 -1.45 -4.66
CA GLN A 449 0.13 -2.08 -3.35
C GLN A 449 -0.81 -1.28 -2.44
N ASP A 450 -0.69 0.04 -2.39
CA ASP A 450 -1.52 0.94 -1.58
C ASP A 450 -3.01 0.85 -2.01
N VAL A 451 -3.27 0.88 -3.32
CA VAL A 451 -4.65 0.73 -3.85
C VAL A 451 -5.21 -0.65 -3.56
N LYS A 452 -4.40 -1.71 -3.68
CA LYS A 452 -4.86 -3.05 -3.33
C LYS A 452 -5.29 -3.14 -1.86
N ILE A 453 -4.54 -2.52 -0.96
CA ILE A 453 -4.89 -2.43 0.46
C ILE A 453 -6.18 -1.63 0.65
N SER A 454 -6.34 -0.49 -0.05
CA SER A 454 -7.55 0.35 0.04
C SER A 454 -8.81 -0.33 -0.54
N LEU A 455 -8.67 -1.19 -1.55
CA LEU A 455 -9.78 -1.94 -2.14
C LEU A 455 -10.15 -3.23 -1.37
N GLU A 456 -9.23 -3.78 -0.60
CA GLU A 456 -9.49 -4.96 0.26
C GLU A 456 -10.26 -4.58 1.53
N ARG A 457 -10.41 -3.30 1.82
CA ARG A 457 -11.15 -2.70 2.96
C ARG A 457 -12.53 -2.23 2.58
#